data_e72c72c02de4b1ba8abb096665b6309d
#
_entry.id   e72c72c02de4b1ba8abb096665b6309d
#
_cell.length_a   1.000
_cell.length_b   1.000
_cell.length_c   1.000
_cell.angle_alpha   90.00
_cell.angle_beta   90.00
_cell.angle_gamma   90.00
#
_symmetry.space_group_name_H-M   'P 1'
#
loop_
_entity.id
_entity.type
_entity.pdbx_description
1 polymer ?
#
loop_
_entity_poly.entity_id
_entity_poly.type
_entity_poly.pdbx_seq_one_letter_code
_entity_poly.pdbx_strand_id
1 'polypeptide(L)'
;MSHVTRFISLLVALLMLCLSAAFAENSGSITVVDVLDREVTLPVDVEKVVITFNFEEYFAVTGAAGVDKLVGYSHAYWEGRREDAWTTYTTAYPQLLDIADVGYNDNINVEAIIALKPDVVLMSAPVNYTFMETQFDKFDAAGIPVVFFNFHAQTLEMHRASMELIGKVMGDEARGSEIADYYEEQMNLVYDRVASMQEDAGKPSVYMEFSMGPSQYGNTWSTRMWGALIGQCGGRNIAADLGDANSVEIAPEQIIAENPDIIIFTASPRNDVSDNVVLGYGADAEAARAALRSYETRTGWDSLNAIQNGKLSGIYHDLSRHIFDFAGTQFLAKQIHPELFEDVDPEANLADFFAKYMPVELDGVWTITLED
;
A
#
# COMPACT_ATOMS: atom_id res chain seq x y z
N MET A 1 -34.37 34.62 54.12
CA MET A 1 -34.40 33.63 53.01
C MET A 1 -35.02 32.36 53.55
N SER A 2 -36.19 32.01 53.05
CA SER A 2 -37.01 30.93 53.55
C SER A 2 -36.38 29.55 53.24
N HIS A 3 -36.68 28.53 54.06
CA HIS A 3 -36.22 27.17 53.85
C HIS A 3 -36.56 26.62 52.46
N VAL A 4 -37.60 27.12 51.79
CA VAL A 4 -38.03 26.80 50.46
C VAL A 4 -37.00 27.25 49.40
N THR A 5 -36.42 28.45 49.55
CA THR A 5 -35.40 28.97 48.59
C THR A 5 -34.08 28.17 48.65
N ARG A 6 -33.70 27.68 49.83
CA ARG A 6 -32.54 26.81 50.03
C ARG A 6 -32.77 25.41 49.44
N PHE A 7 -34.00 24.86 49.53
CA PHE A 7 -34.35 23.58 48.96
C PHE A 7 -34.37 23.62 47.45
N ILE A 8 -34.90 24.68 46.83
CA ILE A 8 -34.90 24.88 45.36
C ILE A 8 -33.48 25.08 44.85
N SER A 9 -32.61 25.82 45.56
CA SER A 9 -31.20 26.00 45.14
C SER A 9 -30.41 24.69 45.23
N LEU A 10 -30.68 23.81 46.22
CA LEU A 10 -30.04 22.51 46.33
C LEU A 10 -30.53 21.54 45.22
N LEU A 11 -31.83 21.60 44.86
CA LEU A 11 -32.39 20.76 43.81
C LEU A 11 -31.88 21.15 42.44
N VAL A 12 -31.72 22.45 42.16
CA VAL A 12 -31.15 22.96 40.91
C VAL A 12 -29.64 22.64 40.79
N ALA A 13 -28.90 22.73 41.92
CA ALA A 13 -27.49 22.32 41.95
C ALA A 13 -27.33 20.79 41.76
N LEU A 14 -28.21 19.97 42.32
CA LEU A 14 -28.22 18.53 42.13
C LEU A 14 -28.63 18.15 40.68
N LEU A 15 -29.59 18.86 40.08
CA LEU A 15 -29.97 18.69 38.68
C LEU A 15 -28.84 19.08 37.73
N MET A 16 -28.11 20.17 38.01
CA MET A 16 -26.94 20.56 37.23
C MET A 16 -25.79 19.56 37.37
N LEU A 17 -25.58 18.96 38.54
CA LEU A 17 -24.60 17.87 38.71
C LEU A 17 -25.03 16.58 37.99
N CYS A 18 -26.32 16.27 37.96
CA CYS A 18 -26.81 15.13 37.19
C CYS A 18 -26.81 15.34 35.67
N LEU A 19 -27.01 16.61 35.20
CA LEU A 19 -26.84 16.93 33.79
C LEU A 19 -25.36 16.92 33.34
N SER A 20 -24.44 17.35 34.22
CA SER A 20 -23.00 17.25 33.91
C SER A 20 -22.47 15.81 33.93
N ALA A 21 -23.12 14.91 34.69
CA ALA A 21 -22.80 13.48 34.65
C ALA A 21 -23.42 12.74 33.44
N ALA A 22 -24.46 13.31 32.80
CA ALA A 22 -25.09 12.73 31.62
C ALA A 22 -24.41 13.13 30.31
N PHE A 23 -23.47 14.06 30.37
CA PHE A 23 -22.55 14.44 29.29
C PHE A 23 -21.10 14.02 29.56
N ALA A 24 -20.86 13.11 30.49
CA ALA A 24 -19.66 12.28 30.42
C ALA A 24 -19.86 11.39 29.18
N GLU A 25 -19.42 11.89 28.01
CA GLU A 25 -19.18 11.06 26.85
C GLU A 25 -18.50 9.80 27.35
N ASN A 26 -18.97 8.65 26.82
CA ASN A 26 -18.41 7.35 27.10
C ASN A 26 -17.02 7.31 26.48
N SER A 27 -16.09 8.08 27.04
CA SER A 27 -14.69 8.16 26.60
C SER A 27 -13.96 6.88 27.07
N GLY A 28 -14.41 5.74 26.52
CA GLY A 28 -13.67 4.50 26.60
C GLY A 28 -12.35 4.64 25.85
N SER A 29 -11.32 3.95 26.31
CA SER A 29 -10.08 3.78 25.57
C SER A 29 -9.87 2.32 25.25
N ILE A 30 -9.23 2.04 24.12
CA ILE A 30 -8.71 0.72 23.76
C ILE A 30 -7.19 0.74 23.78
N THR A 31 -6.59 -0.41 24.00
CA THR A 31 -5.16 -0.61 23.80
C THR A 31 -4.97 -1.59 22.64
N VAL A 32 -4.15 -1.18 21.69
CA VAL A 32 -3.72 -2.01 20.56
C VAL A 32 -2.23 -2.29 20.68
N VAL A 33 -1.77 -3.38 20.08
CA VAL A 33 -0.34 -3.63 19.85
C VAL A 33 -0.08 -3.38 18.37
N ASP A 34 0.84 -2.47 18.07
CA ASP A 34 1.16 -2.16 16.68
C ASP A 34 2.22 -3.14 16.11
N VAL A 35 2.55 -3.00 14.82
CA VAL A 35 3.48 -3.91 14.12
C VAL A 35 4.94 -3.81 14.60
N LEU A 36 5.23 -2.92 15.54
CA LEU A 36 6.52 -2.76 16.20
C LEU A 36 6.48 -3.26 17.66
N ASP A 37 5.47 -4.06 18.02
CA ASP A 37 5.24 -4.62 19.36
C ASP A 37 5.06 -3.54 20.44
N ARG A 38 4.55 -2.33 20.08
CA ARG A 38 4.29 -1.25 21.02
C ARG A 38 2.82 -1.28 21.45
N GLU A 39 2.58 -1.17 22.74
CA GLU A 39 1.23 -0.93 23.30
C GLU A 39 0.85 0.53 23.11
N VAL A 40 -0.22 0.80 22.37
CA VAL A 40 -0.74 2.15 22.13
C VAL A 40 -2.18 2.23 22.62
N THR A 41 -2.44 3.18 23.52
CA THR A 41 -3.79 3.47 24.03
C THR A 41 -4.39 4.65 23.28
N LEU A 42 -5.60 4.49 22.77
CA LEU A 42 -6.31 5.49 21.96
C LEU A 42 -7.81 5.49 22.30
N PRO A 43 -8.58 6.53 21.93
CA PRO A 43 -10.03 6.55 22.12
C PRO A 43 -10.72 5.39 21.39
N VAL A 44 -11.82 4.87 21.94
CA VAL A 44 -12.66 3.86 21.26
C VAL A 44 -13.29 4.45 20.00
N ASP A 45 -13.77 5.70 20.10
CA ASP A 45 -14.43 6.41 19.01
C ASP A 45 -13.39 7.34 18.33
N VAL A 46 -12.73 6.87 17.28
CA VAL A 46 -11.77 7.65 16.48
C VAL A 46 -12.54 8.46 15.43
N GLU A 47 -12.47 9.79 15.52
CA GLU A 47 -13.16 10.72 14.62
C GLU A 47 -12.18 11.59 13.81
N LYS A 48 -10.94 11.75 14.27
CA LYS A 48 -9.91 12.56 13.60
C LYS A 48 -8.66 11.74 13.37
N VAL A 49 -8.39 11.47 12.11
CA VAL A 49 -7.26 10.63 11.69
C VAL A 49 -6.26 11.45 10.90
N VAL A 50 -4.99 11.25 11.17
CA VAL A 50 -3.90 11.60 10.26
C VAL A 50 -3.32 10.30 9.73
N ILE A 51 -3.12 10.20 8.42
CA ILE A 51 -2.44 9.07 7.79
C ILE A 51 -1.32 9.56 6.88
N THR A 52 -0.17 8.89 6.91
CA THR A 52 1.01 9.32 6.15
C THR A 52 1.29 8.46 4.93
N PHE A 53 0.77 7.23 4.88
CA PHE A 53 0.97 6.28 3.79
C PHE A 53 -0.15 5.24 3.77
N ASN A 54 -0.31 4.48 2.68
CA ASN A 54 -1.29 3.39 2.57
C ASN A 54 -2.74 3.83 2.89
N PHE A 55 -3.18 4.94 2.34
CA PHE A 55 -4.54 5.42 2.59
C PHE A 55 -5.60 4.51 1.95
N GLU A 56 -5.25 3.74 0.93
CA GLU A 56 -6.14 2.77 0.31
C GLU A 56 -6.58 1.70 1.32
N GLU A 57 -5.69 1.19 2.16
CA GLU A 57 -6.01 0.24 3.22
C GLU A 57 -6.93 0.85 4.29
N TYR A 58 -6.68 2.10 4.64
CA TYR A 58 -7.58 2.84 5.51
C TYR A 58 -8.98 2.96 4.90
N PHE A 59 -9.08 3.29 3.62
CA PHE A 59 -10.37 3.36 2.93
C PHE A 59 -10.99 1.99 2.68
N ALA A 60 -10.23 0.93 2.53
CA ALA A 60 -10.78 -0.43 2.44
C ALA A 60 -11.56 -0.80 3.71
N VAL A 61 -11.09 -0.36 4.89
CA VAL A 61 -11.80 -0.54 6.17
C VAL A 61 -12.96 0.43 6.32
N THR A 62 -12.71 1.73 6.11
CA THR A 62 -13.66 2.79 6.50
C THR A 62 -14.64 3.19 5.41
N GLY A 63 -14.39 2.77 4.16
CA GLY A 63 -15.15 3.17 3.00
C GLY A 63 -15.15 4.70 2.80
N ALA A 64 -16.17 5.20 2.11
CA ALA A 64 -16.34 6.63 1.86
C ALA A 64 -16.48 7.47 3.14
N ALA A 65 -17.01 6.89 4.22
CA ALA A 65 -17.17 7.59 5.51
C ALA A 65 -15.80 7.96 6.15
N GLY A 66 -14.75 7.23 5.81
CA GLY A 66 -13.39 7.53 6.28
C GLY A 66 -12.85 8.87 5.82
N VAL A 67 -13.34 9.39 4.68
CA VAL A 67 -12.91 10.69 4.15
C VAL A 67 -13.24 11.82 5.13
N ASP A 68 -14.40 11.77 5.77
CA ASP A 68 -14.84 12.80 6.72
C ASP A 68 -14.04 12.77 8.03
N LYS A 69 -13.37 11.67 8.32
CA LYS A 69 -12.51 11.51 9.51
C LYS A 69 -11.07 11.96 9.26
N LEU A 70 -10.63 12.08 8.01
CA LEU A 70 -9.28 12.53 7.69
C LEU A 70 -9.12 14.02 7.96
N VAL A 71 -8.18 14.38 8.82
CA VAL A 71 -7.80 15.78 9.10
C VAL A 71 -6.43 16.16 8.54
N GLY A 72 -5.62 15.16 8.15
CA GLY A 72 -4.31 15.37 7.53
C GLY A 72 -3.78 14.10 6.88
N TYR A 73 -3.05 14.24 5.78
CA TYR A 73 -2.30 13.17 5.15
C TYR A 73 -1.15 13.69 4.27
N SER A 74 -0.31 12.80 3.76
CA SER A 74 0.86 13.14 2.95
C SER A 74 0.46 13.58 1.54
N HIS A 75 -0.20 14.72 1.45
CA HIS A 75 -0.81 15.28 0.26
C HIS A 75 0.19 15.47 -0.88
N ALA A 76 1.29 16.20 -0.60
CA ALA A 76 2.29 16.49 -1.62
C ALA A 76 2.97 15.24 -2.19
N TYR A 77 3.06 14.15 -1.43
CA TYR A 77 3.57 12.87 -1.93
C TYR A 77 2.62 12.26 -2.97
N TRP A 78 1.33 12.22 -2.66
CA TRP A 78 0.32 11.63 -3.53
C TRP A 78 0.15 12.43 -4.82
N GLU A 79 0.07 13.74 -4.73
CA GLU A 79 -0.02 14.64 -5.89
C GLU A 79 1.21 14.54 -6.80
N GLY A 80 2.40 14.39 -6.22
CA GLY A 80 3.67 14.40 -6.97
C GLY A 80 4.17 13.03 -7.42
N ARG A 81 3.77 11.93 -6.75
CA ARG A 81 4.33 10.59 -6.96
C ARG A 81 3.29 9.53 -7.36
N ARG A 82 2.03 9.78 -7.03
CA ARG A 82 0.89 8.92 -7.28
C ARG A 82 -0.27 9.76 -7.83
N GLU A 83 0.02 10.56 -8.86
CA GLU A 83 -0.95 11.46 -9.48
C GLU A 83 -2.20 10.70 -9.98
N ASP A 84 -2.05 9.47 -10.44
CA ASP A 84 -3.11 8.58 -10.84
C ASP A 84 -4.11 8.29 -9.71
N ALA A 85 -3.62 7.76 -8.59
CA ALA A 85 -4.43 7.53 -7.40
C ALA A 85 -4.98 8.85 -6.84
N TRP A 86 -4.14 9.91 -6.75
CA TRP A 86 -4.57 11.23 -6.29
C TRP A 86 -5.76 11.74 -7.09
N THR A 87 -5.67 11.74 -8.42
CA THR A 87 -6.73 12.21 -9.31
C THR A 87 -8.00 11.38 -9.18
N THR A 88 -7.88 10.06 -9.08
CA THR A 88 -9.02 9.17 -8.91
C THR A 88 -9.77 9.45 -7.61
N TYR A 89 -9.05 9.50 -6.49
CA TYR A 89 -9.67 9.71 -5.19
C TYR A 89 -10.20 11.14 -5.00
N THR A 90 -9.50 12.17 -5.48
CA THR A 90 -9.98 13.56 -5.37
C THR A 90 -11.11 13.88 -6.35
N THR A 91 -11.22 13.14 -7.46
CA THR A 91 -12.40 13.22 -8.34
C THR A 91 -13.63 12.63 -7.67
N ALA A 92 -13.49 11.47 -7.02
CA ALA A 92 -14.58 10.84 -6.27
C ALA A 92 -14.94 11.60 -4.99
N TYR A 93 -13.94 12.15 -4.31
CA TYR A 93 -14.04 12.83 -3.00
C TYR A 93 -13.31 14.18 -3.02
N PRO A 94 -13.91 15.23 -3.61
CA PRO A 94 -13.24 16.54 -3.76
C PRO A 94 -12.78 17.19 -2.45
N GLN A 95 -13.41 16.85 -1.31
CA GLN A 95 -13.01 17.33 0.01
C GLN A 95 -11.59 16.89 0.42
N LEU A 96 -11.01 15.88 -0.21
CA LEU A 96 -9.61 15.49 0.01
C LEU A 96 -8.62 16.60 -0.39
N LEU A 97 -9.01 17.49 -1.31
CA LEU A 97 -8.19 18.63 -1.71
C LEU A 97 -7.99 19.67 -0.59
N ASP A 98 -8.91 19.70 0.37
CA ASP A 98 -8.89 20.66 1.49
C ASP A 98 -8.21 20.09 2.75
N ILE A 99 -7.83 18.81 2.76
CA ILE A 99 -7.18 18.16 3.90
C ILE A 99 -5.73 18.64 4.02
N ALA A 100 -5.27 18.87 5.27
CA ALA A 100 -3.94 19.41 5.53
C ALA A 100 -2.83 18.47 5.06
N ASP A 101 -1.82 19.02 4.37
CA ASP A 101 -0.58 18.29 4.08
C ASP A 101 0.28 18.18 5.34
N VAL A 102 0.63 16.95 5.71
CA VAL A 102 1.46 16.68 6.89
C VAL A 102 2.90 16.25 6.52
N GLY A 103 3.26 16.38 5.24
CA GLY A 103 4.57 15.97 4.75
C GLY A 103 4.71 14.45 4.59
N TYR A 104 5.90 14.00 4.18
CA TYR A 104 6.17 12.61 3.85
C TYR A 104 7.60 12.22 4.25
N ASN A 105 7.81 10.98 4.66
CA ASN A 105 9.11 10.42 5.02
C ASN A 105 9.83 11.27 6.09
N ASP A 106 11.04 11.73 5.85
CA ASP A 106 11.85 12.55 6.77
C ASP A 106 11.36 14.01 6.88
N ASN A 107 10.38 14.39 6.06
CA ASN A 107 9.80 15.74 6.05
C ASN A 107 8.39 15.79 6.68
N ILE A 108 8.07 14.83 7.56
CA ILE A 108 6.82 14.88 8.33
C ILE A 108 6.78 16.14 9.18
N ASN A 109 5.70 16.92 9.04
CA ASN A 109 5.47 18.14 9.81
C ASN A 109 4.76 17.83 11.13
N VAL A 110 5.55 17.50 12.15
CA VAL A 110 5.06 17.10 13.47
C VAL A 110 4.22 18.21 14.12
N GLU A 111 4.63 19.47 13.98
CA GLU A 111 3.92 20.62 14.54
C GLU A 111 2.55 20.81 13.87
N ALA A 112 2.45 20.60 12.55
CA ALA A 112 1.17 20.65 11.85
C ALA A 112 0.25 19.52 12.32
N ILE A 113 0.76 18.29 12.46
CA ILE A 113 -0.03 17.15 12.97
C ILE A 113 -0.57 17.47 14.37
N ILE A 114 0.28 17.95 15.28
CA ILE A 114 -0.12 18.30 16.65
C ILE A 114 -1.20 19.41 16.64
N ALA A 115 -1.10 20.38 15.73
CA ALA A 115 -2.09 21.46 15.62
C ALA A 115 -3.46 20.97 15.15
N LEU A 116 -3.53 19.89 14.37
CA LEU A 116 -4.77 19.24 13.92
C LEU A 116 -5.50 18.51 15.06
N LYS A 117 -4.78 18.17 16.14
CA LYS A 117 -5.30 17.42 17.30
C LYS A 117 -6.04 16.14 16.86
N PRO A 118 -5.37 15.25 16.14
CA PRO A 118 -5.98 13.96 15.75
C PRO A 118 -6.16 13.05 16.97
N ASP A 119 -7.14 12.15 16.88
CA ASP A 119 -7.36 11.08 17.87
C ASP A 119 -6.32 9.97 17.70
N VAL A 120 -5.80 9.80 16.49
CA VAL A 120 -4.73 8.85 16.14
C VAL A 120 -3.95 9.31 14.91
N VAL A 121 -2.67 8.98 14.88
CA VAL A 121 -1.83 9.09 13.69
C VAL A 121 -1.47 7.68 13.22
N LEU A 122 -1.84 7.32 11.99
CA LEU A 122 -1.51 6.06 11.33
C LEU A 122 -0.29 6.27 10.43
N MET A 123 0.78 5.49 10.66
CA MET A 123 2.05 5.63 9.94
C MET A 123 2.57 4.28 9.42
N SER A 124 3.18 4.32 8.26
CA SER A 124 3.91 3.15 7.73
C SER A 124 5.27 3.01 8.45
N ALA A 125 5.50 1.87 9.10
CA ALA A 125 6.73 1.62 9.84
C ALA A 125 8.00 1.74 8.95
N PRO A 126 8.08 1.11 7.76
CA PRO A 126 9.27 1.23 6.91
C PRO A 126 9.54 2.63 6.38
N VAL A 127 8.51 3.46 6.28
CA VAL A 127 8.61 4.82 5.72
C VAL A 127 8.94 5.85 6.80
N ASN A 128 8.34 5.74 7.98
CA ASN A 128 8.33 6.83 8.95
C ASN A 128 9.07 6.53 10.25
N TYR A 129 9.31 5.25 10.60
CA TYR A 129 9.79 4.90 11.95
C TYR A 129 11.11 5.56 12.32
N THR A 130 12.12 5.52 11.45
CA THR A 130 13.45 6.07 11.75
C THR A 130 13.41 7.56 12.07
N PHE A 131 12.58 8.33 11.35
CA PHE A 131 12.36 9.74 11.65
C PHE A 131 11.60 9.90 12.96
N MET A 132 10.55 9.09 13.16
CA MET A 132 9.66 9.19 14.30
C MET A 132 10.32 8.85 15.65
N GLU A 133 11.34 7.98 15.66
CA GLU A 133 12.09 7.69 16.90
C GLU A 133 12.58 8.95 17.62
N THR A 134 12.86 10.02 16.87
CA THR A 134 13.31 11.30 17.42
C THR A 134 12.17 12.25 17.79
N GLN A 135 10.92 11.89 17.53
CA GLN A 135 9.76 12.78 17.65
C GLN A 135 8.71 12.30 18.66
N PHE A 136 8.81 11.06 19.18
CA PHE A 136 7.80 10.51 20.07
C PHE A 136 7.51 11.38 21.30
N ASP A 137 8.53 11.97 21.92
CA ASP A 137 8.35 12.85 23.09
C ASP A 137 7.38 14.02 22.79
N LYS A 138 7.32 14.52 21.55
CA LYS A 138 6.41 15.61 21.17
C LYS A 138 4.96 15.12 21.08
N PHE A 139 4.75 13.92 20.51
CA PHE A 139 3.42 13.31 20.42
C PHE A 139 2.91 12.91 21.79
N ASP A 140 3.76 12.33 22.64
CA ASP A 140 3.43 11.97 24.02
C ASP A 140 3.04 13.19 24.84
N ALA A 141 3.82 14.29 24.73
CA ALA A 141 3.50 15.55 25.40
C ALA A 141 2.18 16.18 24.93
N ALA A 142 1.79 15.92 23.68
CA ALA A 142 0.51 16.37 23.11
C ALA A 142 -0.66 15.40 23.40
N GLY A 143 -0.38 14.20 23.93
CA GLY A 143 -1.36 13.13 24.17
C GLY A 143 -1.93 12.54 22.88
N ILE A 144 -1.15 12.53 21.79
CA ILE A 144 -1.56 12.02 20.48
C ILE A 144 -0.95 10.64 20.24
N PRO A 145 -1.77 9.58 20.16
CA PRO A 145 -1.28 8.23 19.89
C PRO A 145 -0.81 8.08 18.44
N VAL A 146 0.33 7.39 18.27
CA VAL A 146 0.90 7.02 16.96
C VAL A 146 0.91 5.51 16.84
N VAL A 147 0.26 4.99 15.80
CA VAL A 147 0.14 3.55 15.50
C VAL A 147 0.83 3.25 14.19
N PHE A 148 1.72 2.25 14.20
CA PHE A 148 2.43 1.80 13.00
C PHE A 148 1.83 0.55 12.40
N PHE A 149 1.73 0.53 11.06
CA PHE A 149 1.40 -0.63 10.23
C PHE A 149 2.51 -0.88 9.19
N ASN A 150 2.50 -2.03 8.50
CA ASN A 150 3.55 -2.37 7.53
C ASN A 150 3.01 -3.25 6.40
N PHE A 151 2.80 -2.67 5.22
CA PHE A 151 2.47 -3.38 3.97
C PHE A 151 3.68 -3.54 3.03
N HIS A 152 4.89 -3.19 3.48
CA HIS A 152 6.13 -3.36 2.70
C HIS A 152 6.84 -4.70 2.96
N ALA A 153 6.38 -5.46 3.95
CA ALA A 153 7.04 -6.71 4.39
C ALA A 153 6.53 -7.88 3.59
N GLN A 154 6.28 -7.98 2.41
CA GLN A 154 5.85 -9.09 1.54
C GLN A 154 5.64 -10.44 2.28
N THR A 155 4.92 -10.43 3.40
CA THR A 155 4.54 -11.62 4.17
C THR A 155 3.06 -11.58 4.55
N LEU A 156 2.38 -12.72 4.48
CA LEU A 156 0.97 -12.85 4.86
C LEU A 156 0.71 -12.35 6.28
N GLU A 157 1.57 -12.74 7.22
CA GLU A 157 1.43 -12.42 8.63
C GLU A 157 1.43 -10.90 8.86
N MET A 158 2.35 -10.17 8.22
CA MET A 158 2.48 -8.73 8.44
C MET A 158 1.33 -7.94 7.78
N HIS A 159 0.88 -8.36 6.58
CA HIS A 159 -0.28 -7.75 5.92
C HIS A 159 -1.55 -7.99 6.72
N ARG A 160 -1.78 -9.22 7.19
CA ARG A 160 -2.91 -9.56 8.07
C ARG A 160 -2.89 -8.71 9.33
N ALA A 161 -1.76 -8.71 10.06
CA ALA A 161 -1.63 -7.96 11.31
C ALA A 161 -1.88 -6.45 11.11
N SER A 162 -1.37 -5.88 10.00
CA SER A 162 -1.58 -4.47 9.67
C SER A 162 -3.04 -4.16 9.35
N MET A 163 -3.72 -5.06 8.63
CA MET A 163 -5.12 -4.85 8.23
C MET A 163 -6.07 -4.98 9.42
N GLU A 164 -5.89 -6.02 10.25
CA GLU A 164 -6.64 -6.22 11.49
C GLU A 164 -6.42 -5.07 12.47
N LEU A 165 -5.19 -4.55 12.55
CA LEU A 165 -4.85 -3.39 13.38
C LEU A 165 -5.61 -2.13 12.92
N ILE A 166 -5.65 -1.82 11.61
CA ILE A 166 -6.41 -0.69 11.08
C ILE A 166 -7.90 -0.88 11.39
N GLY A 167 -8.44 -2.09 11.19
CA GLY A 167 -9.83 -2.43 11.56
C GLY A 167 -10.13 -2.14 13.02
N LYS A 168 -9.25 -2.58 13.92
CA LYS A 168 -9.39 -2.37 15.35
C LYS A 168 -9.30 -0.90 15.76
N VAL A 169 -8.35 -0.15 15.19
CA VAL A 169 -8.18 1.29 15.44
C VAL A 169 -9.41 2.07 14.97
N MET A 170 -9.98 1.69 13.83
CA MET A 170 -11.13 2.39 13.24
C MET A 170 -12.49 1.89 13.77
N GLY A 171 -12.49 0.91 14.70
CA GLY A 171 -13.71 0.38 15.32
C GLY A 171 -14.50 -0.58 14.42
N ASP A 172 -13.90 -1.12 13.37
CA ASP A 172 -14.47 -2.15 12.49
C ASP A 172 -13.53 -3.36 12.36
N GLU A 173 -13.35 -4.08 13.48
CA GLU A 173 -12.51 -5.27 13.54
C GLU A 173 -12.98 -6.36 12.56
N ALA A 174 -14.31 -6.49 12.41
CA ALA A 174 -14.88 -7.48 11.50
C ALA A 174 -14.49 -7.22 10.04
N ARG A 175 -14.52 -5.96 9.63
CA ARG A 175 -14.12 -5.54 8.28
C ARG A 175 -12.61 -5.73 8.06
N GLY A 176 -11.78 -5.34 9.04
CA GLY A 176 -10.35 -5.56 8.99
C GLY A 176 -9.98 -7.03 8.82
N SER A 177 -10.61 -7.92 9.61
CA SER A 177 -10.39 -9.37 9.53
C SER A 177 -10.92 -9.96 8.21
N GLU A 178 -12.09 -9.53 7.72
CA GLU A 178 -12.64 -9.98 6.43
C GLU A 178 -11.70 -9.67 5.26
N ILE A 179 -11.11 -8.46 5.25
CA ILE A 179 -10.16 -8.07 4.20
C ILE A 179 -8.86 -8.87 4.32
N ALA A 180 -8.39 -9.11 5.54
CA ALA A 180 -7.19 -9.91 5.79
C ALA A 180 -7.39 -11.38 5.38
N ASP A 181 -8.57 -11.97 5.63
CA ASP A 181 -8.94 -13.31 5.19
C ASP A 181 -8.99 -13.41 3.65
N TYR A 182 -9.59 -12.42 3.00
CA TYR A 182 -9.62 -12.35 1.54
C TYR A 182 -8.20 -12.30 0.95
N TYR A 183 -7.35 -11.43 1.50
CA TYR A 183 -5.95 -11.33 1.08
C TYR A 183 -5.20 -12.65 1.21
N GLU A 184 -5.32 -13.32 2.36
CA GLU A 184 -4.68 -14.60 2.60
C GLU A 184 -5.16 -15.69 1.63
N GLU A 185 -6.47 -15.74 1.34
CA GLU A 185 -7.05 -16.65 0.34
C GLU A 185 -6.42 -16.41 -1.04
N GLN A 186 -6.36 -15.15 -1.47
CA GLN A 186 -5.81 -14.78 -2.77
C GLN A 186 -4.30 -15.07 -2.89
N MET A 187 -3.52 -14.85 -1.83
CA MET A 187 -2.09 -15.17 -1.83
C MET A 187 -1.83 -16.67 -1.81
N ASN A 188 -2.67 -17.44 -1.10
CA ASN A 188 -2.54 -18.90 -1.04
C ASN A 188 -2.85 -19.58 -2.38
N LEU A 189 -3.59 -18.93 -3.31
CA LEU A 189 -3.69 -19.41 -4.70
C LEU A 189 -2.31 -19.57 -5.36
N VAL A 190 -1.35 -18.72 -4.98
CA VAL A 190 0.02 -18.78 -5.50
C VAL A 190 0.89 -19.69 -4.64
N TYR A 191 0.93 -19.47 -3.34
CA TYR A 191 1.90 -20.12 -2.45
C TYR A 191 1.71 -21.62 -2.36
N ASP A 192 0.47 -22.12 -2.30
CA ASP A 192 0.17 -23.55 -2.27
C ASP A 192 0.59 -24.26 -3.56
N ARG A 193 0.39 -23.61 -4.71
CA ARG A 193 0.78 -24.16 -6.00
C ARG A 193 2.29 -24.19 -6.16
N VAL A 194 2.99 -23.10 -5.82
CA VAL A 194 4.45 -23.05 -5.86
C VAL A 194 5.06 -24.07 -4.90
N ALA A 195 4.51 -24.22 -3.68
CA ALA A 195 4.97 -25.22 -2.71
C ALA A 195 4.76 -26.67 -3.19
N SER A 196 3.82 -26.90 -4.10
CA SER A 196 3.58 -28.24 -4.68
C SER A 196 4.55 -28.60 -5.83
N MET A 197 5.37 -27.64 -6.30
CA MET A 197 6.34 -27.88 -7.36
C MET A 197 7.46 -28.81 -6.89
N GLN A 198 8.03 -29.58 -7.82
CA GLN A 198 9.18 -30.44 -7.52
C GLN A 198 10.42 -29.56 -7.30
N GLU A 199 11.25 -29.95 -6.32
CA GLU A 199 12.47 -29.20 -5.97
C GLU A 199 13.50 -29.08 -7.12
N ASP A 200 13.51 -30.05 -8.02
CA ASP A 200 14.39 -30.14 -9.20
C ASP A 200 13.77 -29.49 -10.46
N ALA A 201 12.55 -28.99 -10.38
CA ALA A 201 11.99 -28.17 -11.45
C ALA A 201 12.84 -26.91 -11.65
N GLY A 202 13.33 -26.70 -12.85
CA GLY A 202 14.14 -25.50 -13.17
C GLY A 202 13.34 -24.24 -12.86
N LYS A 203 13.98 -23.28 -12.18
CA LYS A 203 13.37 -21.98 -11.88
C LYS A 203 13.61 -21.02 -13.04
N PRO A 204 12.57 -20.54 -13.76
CA PRO A 204 12.74 -19.53 -14.79
C PRO A 204 13.47 -18.30 -14.25
N SER A 205 14.41 -17.78 -15.04
CA SER A 205 15.15 -16.57 -14.67
C SER A 205 14.35 -15.33 -15.01
N VAL A 206 14.24 -14.43 -14.02
CA VAL A 206 13.42 -13.22 -14.11
C VAL A 206 14.29 -11.99 -13.92
N TYR A 207 14.19 -11.06 -14.85
CA TYR A 207 14.65 -9.69 -14.70
C TYR A 207 13.46 -8.78 -14.49
N MET A 208 13.46 -8.03 -13.40
CA MET A 208 12.45 -7.00 -13.13
C MET A 208 13.12 -5.64 -13.04
N GLU A 209 12.54 -4.63 -13.72
CA GLU A 209 13.11 -3.29 -13.77
C GLU A 209 12.02 -2.23 -13.54
N PHE A 210 12.35 -1.16 -12.83
CA PHE A 210 11.49 0.02 -12.75
C PHE A 210 11.56 0.80 -14.06
N SER A 211 10.41 1.02 -14.71
CA SER A 211 10.32 1.66 -16.01
C SER A 211 10.69 3.15 -15.96
N MET A 212 11.85 3.49 -16.50
CA MET A 212 12.36 4.86 -16.59
C MET A 212 12.64 5.28 -18.05
N GLY A 213 11.98 4.60 -19.00
CA GLY A 213 12.21 4.77 -20.43
C GLY A 213 13.32 3.86 -20.98
N PRO A 214 13.31 3.57 -22.30
CA PRO A 214 14.17 2.56 -22.89
C PRO A 214 15.66 2.91 -22.86
N SER A 215 16.02 4.16 -22.64
CA SER A 215 17.42 4.62 -22.55
C SER A 215 18.04 4.47 -21.16
N GLN A 216 17.24 4.22 -20.12
CA GLN A 216 17.71 4.01 -18.75
C GLN A 216 17.63 2.53 -18.38
N TYR A 217 18.61 2.04 -17.65
CA TYR A 217 18.77 0.62 -17.34
C TYR A 217 18.98 0.38 -15.85
N GLY A 218 18.58 -0.80 -15.41
CA GLY A 218 19.17 -1.45 -14.27
C GLY A 218 18.62 -1.10 -12.91
N ASN A 219 17.63 -0.22 -12.79
CA ASN A 219 16.98 0.01 -11.52
C ASN A 219 16.07 -1.19 -11.17
N THR A 220 16.51 -2.04 -10.25
CA THR A 220 15.90 -3.34 -9.93
C THR A 220 15.87 -3.62 -8.43
N TRP A 221 15.45 -4.81 -8.04
CA TRP A 221 15.35 -5.27 -6.64
C TRP A 221 16.07 -6.61 -6.47
N SER A 222 16.82 -6.76 -5.39
CA SER A 222 17.52 -8.00 -5.05
C SER A 222 16.66 -8.92 -4.18
N THR A 223 16.57 -8.66 -2.88
CA THR A 223 15.93 -9.53 -1.88
C THR A 223 14.66 -8.94 -1.25
N ARG A 224 14.31 -7.70 -1.58
CA ARG A 224 13.14 -6.98 -1.03
C ARG A 224 12.13 -6.65 -2.12
N MET A 225 10.93 -6.29 -1.70
CA MET A 225 9.83 -5.93 -2.61
C MET A 225 9.69 -6.95 -3.76
N TRP A 226 9.72 -6.50 -4.99
CA TRP A 226 9.60 -7.33 -6.17
C TRP A 226 10.63 -8.47 -6.23
N GLY A 227 11.84 -8.23 -5.73
CA GLY A 227 12.86 -9.28 -5.67
C GLY A 227 12.48 -10.43 -4.75
N ALA A 228 11.83 -10.16 -3.61
CA ALA A 228 11.27 -11.19 -2.73
C ALA A 228 10.12 -11.95 -3.41
N LEU A 229 9.20 -11.23 -4.06
CA LEU A 229 8.04 -11.82 -4.74
C LEU A 229 8.44 -12.76 -5.89
N ILE A 230 9.50 -12.45 -6.64
CA ILE A 230 10.03 -13.37 -7.67
C ILE A 230 10.34 -14.74 -7.07
N GLY A 231 11.05 -14.76 -5.92
CA GLY A 231 11.39 -15.99 -5.23
C GLY A 231 10.17 -16.74 -4.69
N GLN A 232 9.21 -16.03 -4.13
CA GLN A 232 7.96 -16.57 -3.59
C GLN A 232 7.06 -17.14 -4.70
N CYS A 233 7.16 -16.59 -5.92
CA CYS A 233 6.47 -17.11 -7.11
C CYS A 233 7.24 -18.24 -7.82
N GLY A 234 8.32 -18.78 -7.23
CA GLY A 234 9.09 -19.89 -7.80
C GLY A 234 10.06 -19.50 -8.92
N GLY A 235 10.34 -18.22 -9.12
CA GLY A 235 11.33 -17.72 -10.08
C GLY A 235 12.73 -17.58 -9.49
N ARG A 236 13.72 -17.36 -10.37
CA ARG A 236 15.09 -16.98 -10.03
C ARG A 236 15.33 -15.53 -10.41
N ASN A 237 15.43 -14.65 -9.41
CA ASN A 237 15.77 -13.26 -9.65
C ASN A 237 17.24 -13.12 -10.06
N ILE A 238 17.54 -12.57 -11.26
CA ILE A 238 18.92 -12.38 -11.73
C ILE A 238 19.70 -11.33 -10.94
N ALA A 239 19.01 -10.49 -10.17
CA ALA A 239 19.59 -9.45 -9.33
C ALA A 239 19.73 -9.85 -7.84
N ALA A 240 19.42 -11.11 -7.47
CA ALA A 240 19.35 -11.55 -6.07
C ALA A 240 20.63 -11.29 -5.27
N ASP A 241 21.81 -11.39 -5.88
CA ASP A 241 23.11 -11.27 -5.24
C ASP A 241 23.67 -9.83 -5.22
N LEU A 242 22.93 -8.82 -5.68
CA LEU A 242 23.42 -7.44 -5.79
C LEU A 242 23.39 -6.64 -4.47
N GLY A 243 22.97 -7.26 -3.37
CA GLY A 243 22.93 -6.63 -2.05
C GLY A 243 21.54 -6.68 -1.39
N ASP A 244 21.40 -6.01 -0.24
CA ASP A 244 20.15 -5.96 0.53
C ASP A 244 19.69 -4.51 0.74
N ALA A 245 19.37 -3.83 -0.36
CA ALA A 245 18.80 -2.49 -0.37
C ALA A 245 17.36 -2.51 -0.91
N ASN A 246 16.62 -1.42 -0.70
CA ASN A 246 15.25 -1.30 -1.24
C ASN A 246 15.22 -1.29 -2.77
N SER A 247 16.29 -0.77 -3.41
CA SER A 247 16.54 -0.91 -4.84
C SER A 247 18.04 -1.08 -5.06
N VAL A 248 18.41 -1.76 -6.13
CA VAL A 248 19.79 -2.00 -6.55
C VAL A 248 19.93 -1.70 -8.05
N GLU A 249 21.15 -1.53 -8.51
CA GLU A 249 21.43 -1.36 -9.93
C GLU A 249 22.14 -2.59 -10.49
N ILE A 250 21.69 -3.09 -11.65
CA ILE A 250 22.37 -4.14 -12.42
C ILE A 250 22.94 -3.55 -13.71
N ALA A 251 24.16 -3.90 -14.03
CA ALA A 251 24.80 -3.42 -15.27
C ALA A 251 24.14 -4.03 -16.52
N PRO A 252 23.99 -3.27 -17.62
CA PRO A 252 23.40 -3.78 -18.86
C PRO A 252 24.08 -5.05 -19.39
N GLU A 253 25.40 -5.13 -19.28
CA GLU A 253 26.20 -6.29 -19.71
C GLU A 253 25.89 -7.54 -18.86
N GLN A 254 25.56 -7.35 -17.58
CA GLN A 254 25.16 -8.43 -16.70
C GLN A 254 23.75 -8.95 -17.07
N ILE A 255 22.82 -8.08 -17.44
CA ILE A 255 21.49 -8.49 -17.93
C ILE A 255 21.65 -9.38 -19.18
N ILE A 256 22.52 -8.98 -20.11
CA ILE A 256 22.80 -9.75 -21.32
C ILE A 256 23.46 -11.09 -20.99
N ALA A 257 24.40 -11.10 -20.05
CA ALA A 257 25.10 -12.34 -19.63
C ALA A 257 24.19 -13.33 -18.91
N GLU A 258 23.27 -12.84 -18.07
CA GLU A 258 22.26 -13.65 -17.37
C GLU A 258 21.19 -14.21 -18.33
N ASN A 259 20.94 -13.52 -19.45
CA ASN A 259 20.00 -13.91 -20.49
C ASN A 259 18.63 -14.37 -19.92
N PRO A 260 17.88 -13.46 -19.26
CA PRO A 260 16.67 -13.82 -18.53
C PRO A 260 15.60 -14.45 -19.44
N ASP A 261 14.86 -15.42 -18.88
CA ASP A 261 13.74 -16.05 -19.56
C ASP A 261 12.49 -15.16 -19.61
N ILE A 262 12.39 -14.24 -18.63
CA ILE A 262 11.24 -13.34 -18.46
C ILE A 262 11.76 -11.95 -18.07
N ILE A 263 11.21 -10.91 -18.68
CA ILE A 263 11.46 -9.51 -18.32
C ILE A 263 10.14 -8.85 -17.95
N ILE A 264 10.10 -8.21 -16.77
CA ILE A 264 8.92 -7.49 -16.28
C ILE A 264 9.32 -6.08 -15.93
N PHE A 265 8.60 -5.08 -16.46
CA PHE A 265 8.74 -3.70 -16.05
C PHE A 265 7.72 -3.36 -15.00
N THR A 266 8.15 -2.89 -13.83
CA THR A 266 7.23 -2.23 -12.92
C THR A 266 7.08 -0.78 -13.35
N ALA A 267 5.86 -0.27 -13.35
CA ALA A 267 5.55 1.02 -13.92
C ALA A 267 4.53 1.79 -13.09
N SER A 268 4.68 3.11 -13.07
CA SER A 268 3.70 4.04 -12.50
C SER A 268 3.75 5.35 -13.29
N PRO A 269 2.70 6.18 -13.24
CA PRO A 269 2.75 7.52 -13.80
C PRO A 269 3.90 8.33 -13.18
N ARG A 270 4.65 9.02 -14.04
CA ARG A 270 5.75 9.89 -13.63
C ARG A 270 5.84 11.11 -14.53
N ASN A 271 5.78 12.28 -13.93
CA ASN A 271 5.85 13.56 -14.66
C ASN A 271 7.28 13.94 -15.07
N ASP A 272 8.30 13.28 -14.50
CA ASP A 272 9.71 13.53 -14.77
C ASP A 272 10.32 12.58 -15.83
N VAL A 273 9.52 11.66 -16.40
CA VAL A 273 9.94 10.70 -17.43
C VAL A 273 8.92 10.66 -18.57
N SER A 274 9.38 10.84 -19.81
CA SER A 274 8.48 10.96 -20.97
C SER A 274 8.18 9.64 -21.70
N ASP A 275 9.07 8.65 -21.61
CA ASP A 275 9.03 7.44 -22.45
C ASP A 275 8.92 6.15 -21.62
N ASN A 276 8.43 6.26 -20.38
CA ASN A 276 8.20 5.10 -19.53
C ASN A 276 6.86 4.42 -19.85
N VAL A 277 6.75 3.17 -19.46
CA VAL A 277 5.43 2.49 -19.39
C VAL A 277 4.61 3.18 -18.30
N VAL A 278 3.36 3.49 -18.59
CA VAL A 278 2.42 4.06 -17.61
C VAL A 278 1.35 3.02 -17.34
N LEU A 279 1.26 2.60 -16.07
CA LEU A 279 0.25 1.69 -15.55
C LEU A 279 -0.38 2.29 -14.30
N GLY A 280 -1.53 1.77 -13.89
CA GLY A 280 -2.31 2.21 -12.74
C GLY A 280 -3.64 2.83 -13.14
N TYR A 281 -4.20 3.63 -12.26
CA TYR A 281 -5.49 4.29 -12.47
C TYR A 281 -5.50 5.15 -13.74
N GLY A 282 -6.54 5.02 -14.57
CA GLY A 282 -6.73 5.81 -15.77
C GLY A 282 -5.70 5.58 -16.89
N ALA A 283 -4.80 4.59 -16.75
CA ALA A 283 -3.81 4.28 -17.77
C ALA A 283 -4.46 3.74 -19.06
N ASP A 284 -3.86 4.07 -20.21
CA ASP A 284 -4.30 3.61 -21.52
C ASP A 284 -3.51 2.38 -21.97
N ALA A 285 -4.19 1.29 -22.29
CA ALA A 285 -3.58 0.01 -22.63
C ALA A 285 -2.77 0.06 -23.95
N GLU A 286 -3.23 0.81 -24.95
CA GLU A 286 -2.53 0.90 -26.23
C GLU A 286 -1.23 1.69 -26.08
N ALA A 287 -1.27 2.81 -25.36
CA ALA A 287 -0.11 3.61 -25.04
C ALA A 287 0.90 2.83 -24.17
N ALA A 288 0.42 2.13 -23.12
CA ALA A 288 1.26 1.30 -22.26
C ALA A 288 1.98 0.19 -23.04
N ARG A 289 1.25 -0.50 -23.95
CA ARG A 289 1.81 -1.55 -24.80
C ARG A 289 2.82 -1.00 -25.81
N ALA A 290 2.54 0.16 -26.39
CA ALA A 290 3.47 0.83 -27.31
C ALA A 290 4.77 1.23 -26.60
N ALA A 291 4.68 1.77 -25.38
CA ALA A 291 5.83 2.09 -24.55
C ALA A 291 6.61 0.81 -24.17
N LEU A 292 5.93 -0.27 -23.77
CA LEU A 292 6.55 -1.56 -23.45
C LEU A 292 7.35 -2.12 -24.64
N ARG A 293 6.79 -2.07 -25.85
CA ARG A 293 7.50 -2.50 -27.09
C ARG A 293 8.78 -1.71 -27.35
N SER A 294 8.86 -0.46 -26.94
CA SER A 294 10.06 0.36 -27.17
C SER A 294 11.31 -0.21 -26.49
N TYR A 295 11.14 -0.97 -25.41
CA TYR A 295 12.25 -1.61 -24.69
C TYR A 295 12.90 -2.77 -25.46
N GLU A 296 12.19 -3.40 -26.41
CA GLU A 296 12.77 -4.42 -27.31
C GLU A 296 13.93 -3.87 -28.15
N THR A 297 13.96 -2.55 -28.36
CA THR A 297 14.99 -1.87 -29.18
C THR A 297 16.30 -1.59 -28.45
N ARG A 298 16.40 -1.95 -27.17
CA ARG A 298 17.64 -1.80 -26.40
C ARG A 298 18.79 -2.61 -27.01
N THR A 299 19.97 -2.02 -27.03
CA THR A 299 21.17 -2.65 -27.66
C THR A 299 21.46 -4.01 -27.01
N GLY A 300 21.52 -5.05 -27.84
CA GLY A 300 21.81 -6.43 -27.43
C GLY A 300 20.61 -7.21 -26.87
N TRP A 301 19.45 -6.59 -26.75
CA TRP A 301 18.25 -7.25 -26.21
C TRP A 301 17.57 -8.16 -27.23
N ASP A 302 17.80 -7.94 -28.53
CA ASP A 302 17.30 -8.78 -29.60
C ASP A 302 17.73 -10.26 -29.50
N SER A 303 18.79 -10.54 -28.75
CA SER A 303 19.29 -11.90 -28.50
C SER A 303 18.79 -12.55 -27.20
N LEU A 304 18.09 -11.79 -26.34
CA LEU A 304 17.62 -12.29 -25.03
C LEU A 304 16.47 -13.29 -25.20
N ASN A 305 16.50 -14.36 -24.40
CA ASN A 305 15.45 -15.37 -24.37
C ASN A 305 14.05 -14.74 -24.17
N ALA A 306 13.92 -13.82 -23.21
CA ALA A 306 12.66 -13.14 -22.94
C ALA A 306 12.11 -12.43 -24.19
N ILE A 307 12.95 -11.74 -24.94
CA ILE A 307 12.53 -11.00 -26.15
C ILE A 307 12.16 -11.95 -27.29
N GLN A 308 13.00 -12.97 -27.53
CA GLN A 308 12.75 -13.95 -28.59
C GLN A 308 11.47 -14.79 -28.37
N ASN A 309 11.08 -14.98 -27.10
CA ASN A 309 9.90 -15.75 -26.73
C ASN A 309 8.68 -14.88 -26.39
N GLY A 310 8.74 -13.55 -26.61
CA GLY A 310 7.63 -12.63 -26.29
C GLY A 310 7.31 -12.52 -24.80
N LYS A 311 8.29 -12.83 -23.92
CA LYS A 311 8.13 -12.81 -22.46
C LYS A 311 8.51 -11.45 -21.86
N LEU A 312 7.92 -10.40 -22.40
CA LEU A 312 8.05 -9.03 -21.96
C LEU A 312 6.68 -8.53 -21.48
N SER A 313 6.61 -8.07 -20.23
CA SER A 313 5.37 -7.63 -19.61
C SER A 313 5.58 -6.41 -18.70
N GLY A 314 4.47 -5.80 -18.28
CA GLY A 314 4.44 -4.69 -17.33
C GLY A 314 3.48 -4.94 -16.20
N ILE A 315 3.79 -4.39 -15.02
CA ILE A 315 2.97 -4.48 -13.82
C ILE A 315 2.97 -3.14 -13.09
N TYR A 316 1.82 -2.71 -12.56
CA TYR A 316 1.76 -1.49 -11.78
C TYR A 316 2.65 -1.59 -10.54
N HIS A 317 3.49 -0.57 -10.34
CA HIS A 317 4.57 -0.62 -9.34
C HIS A 317 4.06 -0.86 -7.92
N ASP A 318 2.94 -0.26 -7.57
CA ASP A 318 2.43 -0.34 -6.19
C ASP A 318 1.70 -1.66 -5.88
N LEU A 319 1.52 -2.56 -6.84
CA LEU A 319 1.09 -3.95 -6.59
C LEU A 319 2.15 -4.80 -5.88
N SER A 320 2.96 -4.20 -5.02
CA SER A 320 3.96 -4.91 -4.19
C SER A 320 3.95 -4.47 -2.73
N ARG A 321 3.04 -3.61 -2.32
CA ARG A 321 3.04 -3.01 -0.97
C ARG A 321 1.67 -2.51 -0.51
N HIS A 322 0.63 -3.15 -0.96
CA HIS A 322 -0.76 -2.89 -0.60
C HIS A 322 -1.48 -4.17 -0.22
N ILE A 323 -2.61 -4.05 0.48
CA ILE A 323 -3.47 -5.21 0.80
C ILE A 323 -4.07 -5.88 -0.46
N PHE A 324 -3.92 -5.28 -1.60
CA PHE A 324 -4.33 -5.83 -2.90
C PHE A 324 -3.13 -6.21 -3.80
N ASP A 325 -1.92 -6.33 -3.25
CA ASP A 325 -0.72 -6.76 -3.99
C ASP A 325 -0.74 -8.26 -4.34
N PHE A 326 -1.73 -9.01 -3.86
CA PHE A 326 -2.01 -10.38 -4.31
C PHE A 326 -2.20 -10.44 -5.83
N ALA A 327 -2.81 -9.43 -6.44
CA ALA A 327 -2.98 -9.38 -7.90
C ALA A 327 -1.63 -9.30 -8.63
N GLY A 328 -0.70 -8.52 -8.09
CA GLY A 328 0.68 -8.46 -8.58
C GLY A 328 1.41 -9.78 -8.43
N THR A 329 1.25 -10.44 -7.29
CA THR A 329 1.85 -11.75 -7.00
C THR A 329 1.27 -12.83 -7.94
N GLN A 330 -0.05 -12.84 -8.16
CA GLN A 330 -0.72 -13.75 -9.08
C GLN A 330 -0.27 -13.53 -10.53
N PHE A 331 -0.18 -12.26 -10.98
CA PHE A 331 0.33 -11.95 -12.31
C PHE A 331 1.78 -12.43 -12.48
N LEU A 332 2.64 -12.11 -11.53
CA LEU A 332 4.04 -12.56 -11.53
C LEU A 332 4.16 -14.08 -11.60
N ALA A 333 3.41 -14.79 -10.76
CA ALA A 333 3.38 -16.27 -10.77
C ALA A 333 2.91 -16.83 -12.12
N LYS A 334 1.89 -16.21 -12.72
CA LYS A 334 1.39 -16.61 -14.05
C LYS A 334 2.39 -16.34 -15.17
N GLN A 335 3.18 -15.25 -15.08
CA GLN A 335 4.27 -15.00 -16.05
C GLN A 335 5.39 -16.05 -15.91
N ILE A 336 5.71 -16.46 -14.67
CA ILE A 336 6.79 -17.41 -14.37
C ILE A 336 6.37 -18.87 -14.72
N HIS A 337 5.14 -19.25 -14.34
CA HIS A 337 4.60 -20.61 -14.49
C HIS A 337 3.20 -20.61 -15.15
N PRO A 338 3.06 -20.21 -16.41
CA PRO A 338 1.76 -19.99 -17.04
C PRO A 338 0.85 -21.23 -17.01
N GLU A 339 1.41 -22.44 -17.14
CA GLU A 339 0.63 -23.67 -17.10
C GLU A 339 0.06 -23.99 -15.71
N LEU A 340 0.75 -23.57 -14.65
CA LEU A 340 0.32 -23.78 -13.26
C LEU A 340 -0.78 -22.81 -12.84
N PHE A 341 -0.88 -21.67 -13.51
CA PHE A 341 -1.80 -20.57 -13.19
C PHE A 341 -2.75 -20.21 -14.34
N GLU A 342 -3.03 -21.16 -15.25
CA GLU A 342 -3.90 -20.93 -16.40
C GLU A 342 -5.31 -20.43 -15.98
N ASP A 343 -5.86 -20.99 -14.91
CA ASP A 343 -7.17 -20.67 -14.34
C ASP A 343 -7.20 -19.44 -13.43
N VAL A 344 -6.07 -18.82 -13.15
CA VAL A 344 -5.99 -17.60 -12.31
C VAL A 344 -6.09 -16.37 -13.19
N ASP A 345 -7.03 -15.50 -12.82
CA ASP A 345 -7.22 -14.19 -13.45
C ASP A 345 -6.92 -13.07 -12.43
N PRO A 346 -5.70 -12.52 -12.43
CA PRO A 346 -5.29 -11.49 -11.47
C PRO A 346 -6.11 -10.20 -11.57
N GLU A 347 -6.54 -9.84 -12.79
CA GLU A 347 -7.32 -8.61 -13.02
C GLU A 347 -8.75 -8.77 -12.53
N ALA A 348 -9.38 -9.93 -12.78
CA ALA A 348 -10.70 -10.22 -12.24
C ALA A 348 -10.69 -10.26 -10.71
N ASN A 349 -9.67 -10.87 -10.09
CA ASN A 349 -9.54 -10.91 -8.63
C ASN A 349 -9.31 -9.52 -8.03
N LEU A 350 -8.55 -8.65 -8.71
CA LEU A 350 -8.38 -7.25 -8.31
C LEU A 350 -9.69 -6.47 -8.43
N ALA A 351 -10.42 -6.67 -9.52
CA ALA A 351 -11.73 -6.02 -9.74
C ALA A 351 -12.75 -6.43 -8.66
N ASP A 352 -12.78 -7.71 -8.29
CA ASP A 352 -13.63 -8.21 -7.20
C ASP A 352 -13.26 -7.56 -5.85
N PHE A 353 -11.96 -7.40 -5.56
CA PHE A 353 -11.51 -6.71 -4.36
C PHE A 353 -11.98 -5.26 -4.34
N PHE A 354 -11.76 -4.52 -5.43
CA PHE A 354 -12.19 -3.12 -5.52
C PHE A 354 -13.70 -2.97 -5.38
N ALA A 355 -14.47 -3.77 -6.09
CA ALA A 355 -15.94 -3.76 -6.00
C ALA A 355 -16.46 -4.05 -4.59
N LYS A 356 -15.75 -4.89 -3.82
CA LYS A 356 -16.18 -5.30 -2.49
C LYS A 356 -15.69 -4.37 -1.38
N TYR A 357 -14.49 -3.82 -1.49
CA TYR A 357 -13.83 -3.15 -0.39
C TYR A 357 -13.47 -1.69 -0.64
N MET A 358 -13.24 -1.28 -1.88
CA MET A 358 -12.74 0.06 -2.15
C MET A 358 -13.87 1.07 -2.41
N PRO A 359 -13.70 2.34 -2.00
CA PRO A 359 -14.71 3.38 -2.23
C PRO A 359 -14.64 4.01 -3.62
N VAL A 360 -13.70 3.57 -4.47
CA VAL A 360 -13.54 3.97 -5.87
C VAL A 360 -13.61 2.75 -6.77
N GLU A 361 -14.05 2.94 -8.01
CA GLU A 361 -14.05 1.88 -9.01
C GLU A 361 -12.63 1.59 -9.49
N LEU A 362 -12.36 0.32 -9.82
CA LEU A 362 -11.13 -0.05 -10.50
C LEU A 362 -11.19 0.46 -11.94
N ASP A 363 -10.23 1.27 -12.33
CA ASP A 363 -10.07 1.81 -13.67
C ASP A 363 -8.61 1.74 -14.10
N GLY A 364 -8.35 1.82 -15.41
CA GLY A 364 -7.02 1.83 -15.98
C GLY A 364 -6.43 0.45 -16.28
N VAL A 365 -5.12 0.37 -16.32
CA VAL A 365 -4.35 -0.84 -16.68
C VAL A 365 -3.36 -1.16 -15.58
N TRP A 366 -3.49 -2.31 -14.96
CA TRP A 366 -2.70 -2.71 -13.81
C TRP A 366 -1.60 -3.71 -14.15
N THR A 367 -1.84 -4.51 -15.19
CA THR A 367 -0.87 -5.42 -15.79
C THR A 367 -0.97 -5.36 -17.30
N ILE A 368 0.09 -5.70 -18.02
CA ILE A 368 0.09 -5.69 -19.48
C ILE A 368 1.09 -6.67 -20.05
N THR A 369 0.72 -7.33 -21.14
CA THR A 369 1.61 -8.15 -21.97
C THR A 369 1.69 -7.56 -23.38
N LEU A 370 2.59 -8.08 -24.21
CA LEU A 370 2.68 -7.67 -25.62
C LEU A 370 1.58 -8.26 -26.50
N GLU A 371 0.93 -9.33 -26.06
CA GLU A 371 -0.01 -10.14 -26.84
C GLU A 371 -1.49 -9.84 -26.54
N ASP A 372 -1.82 -9.15 -25.46
CA ASP A 372 -3.20 -8.84 -25.04
C ASP A 372 -3.87 -7.75 -25.88
#